data_015d7d327a91f34b97c55a29a6244a31
#
_entry.id   015d7d327a91f34b97c55a29a6244a31
#
_cell.length_a   1.000
_cell.length_b   1.000
_cell.length_c   1.000
_cell.angle_alpha   90.00
_cell.angle_beta   90.00
_cell.angle_gamma   90.00
#
_symmetry.space_group_name_H-M   'P 1'
#
loop_
_entity.id
_entity.type
_entity.pdbx_description
1 polymer ?
#
loop_
_entity_poly.entity_id
_entity_poly.type
_entity_poly.pdbx_seq_one_letter_code
_entity_poly.pdbx_strand_id
1 'polypeptide(L)'
;PAEPDPDATIDEKVFDVINLDYPGLEKVKTAFEAGDKYTALVKLLDYYRTRVDVVNRNVNLFNPTITEADQKIADYALDYKFYVKGFADKDGTPYSFKGKDGQLINWELEVEGVTDQEFRYQRHRHQWMLPQAKAYAVSKDERYIESWKTVYQDWLKTIPMKMEQNFRLKVVARMIKTINGKGYK
;
A
#
# COMPACT_ATOMS: atom_id res chain seq x y z
N PRO A 1 10.78 -7.31 -17.29
CA PRO A 1 10.57 -6.14 -16.44
C PRO A 1 10.85 -4.90 -17.27
N ALA A 2 9.92 -3.92 -17.27
CA ALA A 2 10.15 -2.66 -17.93
C ALA A 2 11.39 -1.99 -17.33
N GLU A 3 12.25 -1.46 -18.16
CA GLU A 3 13.37 -0.65 -17.68
C GLU A 3 12.81 0.58 -16.96
N PRO A 4 13.46 1.04 -15.89
CA PRO A 4 13.05 2.26 -15.21
C PRO A 4 13.06 3.44 -16.19
N ASP A 5 12.01 4.25 -16.17
CA ASP A 5 11.93 5.47 -16.95
C ASP A 5 13.04 6.44 -16.50
N PRO A 6 14.00 6.80 -17.39
CA PRO A 6 15.09 7.70 -17.02
C PRO A 6 14.61 9.11 -16.69
N ASP A 7 13.42 9.50 -17.16
CA ASP A 7 12.81 10.80 -16.89
C ASP A 7 11.93 10.80 -15.62
N ALA A 8 11.79 9.64 -14.95
CA ALA A 8 11.06 9.56 -13.70
C ALA A 8 11.71 10.45 -12.63
N THR A 9 10.92 11.34 -12.04
CA THR A 9 11.35 12.16 -10.91
C THR A 9 11.64 11.26 -9.70
N ILE A 10 12.90 11.19 -9.29
CA ILE A 10 13.32 10.47 -8.10
C ILE A 10 13.09 11.37 -6.89
N ASP A 11 12.26 10.96 -5.96
CA ASP A 11 12.21 11.58 -4.64
C ASP A 11 13.43 11.10 -3.83
N GLU A 12 14.43 11.95 -3.78
CA GLU A 12 15.71 11.68 -3.08
C GLU A 12 15.51 11.38 -1.59
N LYS A 13 14.40 11.82 -1.01
CA LYS A 13 14.06 11.56 0.39
C LYS A 13 13.91 10.07 0.72
N VAL A 14 13.76 9.22 -0.29
CA VAL A 14 13.75 7.76 -0.08
C VAL A 14 15.04 7.30 0.59
N PHE A 15 16.19 7.91 0.28
CA PHE A 15 17.49 7.55 0.87
C PHE A 15 17.69 8.10 2.29
N ASP A 16 16.94 9.12 2.69
CA ASP A 16 17.00 9.68 4.06
C ASP A 16 16.38 8.72 5.10
N VAL A 17 15.50 7.81 4.64
CA VAL A 17 14.75 6.90 5.52
C VAL A 17 15.23 5.45 5.46
N ILE A 18 16.11 5.12 4.51
CA ILE A 18 16.66 3.75 4.35
C ILE A 18 18.02 3.67 5.03
N ASN A 19 18.19 2.64 5.87
CA ASN A 19 19.52 2.30 6.39
C ASN A 19 20.32 1.60 5.29
N LEU A 20 21.22 2.36 4.63
CA LEU A 20 22.06 1.85 3.55
C LEU A 20 23.16 0.86 4.04
N ASP A 21 23.39 0.73 5.37
CA ASP A 21 24.27 -0.26 5.95
C ASP A 21 23.57 -1.61 6.16
N TYR A 22 22.29 -1.73 5.78
CA TYR A 22 21.59 -3.00 5.90
C TYR A 22 22.16 -4.03 4.90
N PRO A 23 22.40 -5.29 5.34
CA PRO A 23 22.93 -6.33 4.49
C PRO A 23 22.15 -6.51 3.19
N GLY A 24 22.87 -6.57 2.05
CA GLY A 24 22.29 -6.67 0.72
C GLY A 24 22.07 -5.33 0.01
N LEU A 25 22.32 -4.19 0.70
CA LEU A 25 22.21 -2.85 0.11
C LEU A 25 23.56 -2.25 -0.29
N GLU A 26 24.65 -3.04 -0.29
CA GLU A 26 26.01 -2.57 -0.57
C GLU A 26 26.12 -1.87 -1.94
N LYS A 27 25.43 -2.42 -2.97
CA LYS A 27 25.42 -1.82 -4.31
C LYS A 27 24.61 -0.52 -4.37
N VAL A 28 23.57 -0.42 -3.56
CA VAL A 28 22.76 0.80 -3.42
C VAL A 28 23.61 1.89 -2.77
N LYS A 29 24.25 1.55 -1.65
CA LYS A 29 25.14 2.45 -0.90
C LYS A 29 26.25 2.99 -1.78
N THR A 30 26.98 2.12 -2.48
CA THR A 30 28.09 2.49 -3.37
C THR A 30 27.64 3.51 -4.44
N ALA A 31 26.50 3.25 -5.08
CA ALA A 31 25.98 4.19 -6.11
C ALA A 31 25.54 5.52 -5.50
N PHE A 32 24.88 5.48 -4.34
CA PHE A 32 24.43 6.68 -3.64
C PHE A 32 25.61 7.56 -3.19
N GLU A 33 26.65 6.96 -2.59
CA GLU A 33 27.86 7.66 -2.14
C GLU A 33 28.67 8.24 -3.32
N ALA A 34 28.58 7.60 -4.50
CA ALA A 34 29.16 8.14 -5.75
C ALA A 34 28.34 9.29 -6.36
N GLY A 35 27.20 9.67 -5.77
CA GLY A 35 26.30 10.69 -6.28
C GLY A 35 25.39 10.22 -7.41
N ASP A 36 25.45 8.96 -7.82
CA ASP A 36 24.61 8.36 -8.86
C ASP A 36 23.29 7.85 -8.25
N LYS A 37 22.39 8.78 -8.00
CA LYS A 37 21.11 8.52 -7.36
C LYS A 37 20.18 7.64 -8.21
N TYR A 38 20.26 7.78 -9.53
CA TYR A 38 19.48 6.96 -10.45
C TYR A 38 19.89 5.48 -10.33
N THR A 39 21.19 5.18 -10.46
CA THR A 39 21.68 3.81 -10.27
C THR A 39 21.37 3.29 -8.85
N ALA A 40 21.48 4.13 -7.82
CA ALA A 40 21.11 3.75 -6.46
C ALA A 40 19.64 3.33 -6.38
N LEU A 41 18.72 4.06 -7.00
CA LEU A 41 17.29 3.71 -7.05
C LEU A 41 17.06 2.38 -7.80
N VAL A 42 17.69 2.21 -8.96
CA VAL A 42 17.58 0.96 -9.73
C VAL A 42 18.05 -0.24 -8.90
N LYS A 43 19.19 -0.10 -8.22
CA LYS A 43 19.70 -1.17 -7.34
C LYS A 43 18.80 -1.42 -6.13
N LEU A 44 18.16 -0.40 -5.59
CA LEU A 44 17.19 -0.53 -4.52
C LEU A 44 15.93 -1.29 -4.99
N LEU A 45 15.42 -0.98 -6.18
CA LEU A 45 14.30 -1.71 -6.78
C LEU A 45 14.67 -3.17 -7.06
N ASP A 46 15.86 -3.43 -7.57
CA ASP A 46 16.37 -4.79 -7.79
C ASP A 46 16.44 -5.57 -6.47
N TYR A 47 16.94 -4.94 -5.41
CA TYR A 47 16.99 -5.54 -4.09
C TYR A 47 15.58 -5.98 -3.62
N TYR A 48 14.59 -5.10 -3.71
CA TYR A 48 13.22 -5.43 -3.31
C TYR A 48 12.56 -6.48 -4.21
N ARG A 49 12.89 -6.52 -5.49
CA ARG A 49 12.34 -7.49 -6.45
C ARG A 49 12.93 -8.89 -6.30
N THR A 50 14.17 -8.97 -5.86
CA THR A 50 14.93 -10.24 -5.83
C THR A 50 15.07 -10.84 -4.44
N ARG A 51 14.77 -10.07 -3.37
CA ARG A 51 14.89 -10.58 -2.02
C ARG A 51 13.85 -11.66 -1.74
N VAL A 52 14.30 -12.74 -1.09
CA VAL A 52 13.46 -13.91 -0.75
C VAL A 52 13.28 -14.09 0.75
N ASP A 53 13.92 -13.27 1.56
CA ASP A 53 13.92 -13.31 3.02
C ASP A 53 12.67 -12.70 3.66
N VAL A 54 11.97 -11.83 2.92
CA VAL A 54 10.69 -11.26 3.34
C VAL A 54 9.57 -11.95 2.59
N VAL A 55 8.93 -12.87 3.28
CA VAL A 55 7.79 -13.61 2.74
C VAL A 55 6.51 -13.08 3.36
N ASN A 56 5.61 -12.56 2.54
CA ASN A 56 4.25 -12.33 2.97
C ASN A 56 3.51 -13.68 3.00
N ARG A 57 3.18 -14.18 4.20
CA ARG A 57 2.50 -15.48 4.35
C ARG A 57 1.13 -15.54 3.68
N ASN A 58 0.54 -14.39 3.37
CA ASN A 58 -0.77 -14.30 2.72
C ASN A 58 -0.69 -14.22 1.19
N VAL A 59 0.51 -14.06 0.61
CA VAL A 59 0.71 -13.96 -0.84
C VAL A 59 1.91 -14.81 -1.24
N ASN A 60 1.64 -15.89 -1.98
CA ASN A 60 2.71 -16.67 -2.60
C ASN A 60 3.02 -16.06 -3.97
N LEU A 61 4.15 -15.37 -4.07
CA LEU A 61 4.55 -14.71 -5.34
C LEU A 61 5.08 -15.70 -6.39
N PHE A 62 5.53 -16.90 -5.95
CA PHE A 62 6.07 -17.92 -6.85
C PHE A 62 4.97 -18.81 -7.46
N ASN A 63 3.92 -19.04 -6.71
CA ASN A 63 2.73 -19.78 -7.16
C ASN A 63 1.48 -19.07 -6.62
N PRO A 64 1.12 -17.93 -7.22
CA PRO A 64 0.04 -17.12 -6.73
C PRO A 64 -1.31 -17.83 -6.89
N THR A 65 -2.10 -17.78 -5.85
CA THR A 65 -3.47 -18.29 -5.83
C THR A 65 -4.41 -17.24 -5.26
N ILE A 66 -5.67 -17.31 -5.64
CA ILE A 66 -6.72 -16.46 -5.09
C ILE A 66 -7.96 -17.30 -4.78
N THR A 67 -8.63 -17.02 -3.67
CA THR A 67 -9.92 -17.62 -3.36
C THR A 67 -11.04 -16.87 -4.08
N GLU A 68 -12.19 -17.51 -4.28
CA GLU A 68 -13.35 -16.84 -4.87
C GLU A 68 -13.80 -15.64 -4.03
N ALA A 69 -13.72 -15.73 -2.71
CA ALA A 69 -14.04 -14.61 -1.82
C ALA A 69 -13.08 -13.43 -2.00
N ASP A 70 -11.76 -13.68 -2.05
CA ASP A 70 -10.78 -12.63 -2.32
C ASP A 70 -10.98 -12.03 -3.72
N GLN A 71 -11.31 -12.85 -4.73
CA GLN A 71 -11.58 -12.37 -6.09
C GLN A 71 -12.77 -11.39 -6.10
N LYS A 72 -13.89 -11.76 -5.45
CA LYS A 72 -15.04 -10.87 -5.33
C LYS A 72 -14.70 -9.54 -4.64
N ILE A 73 -13.91 -9.59 -3.56
CA ILE A 73 -13.46 -8.37 -2.87
C ILE A 73 -12.59 -7.49 -3.79
N ALA A 74 -11.69 -8.11 -4.56
CA ALA A 74 -10.85 -7.39 -5.52
C ALA A 74 -11.68 -6.71 -6.61
N ASP A 75 -12.66 -7.42 -7.17
CA ASP A 75 -13.54 -6.92 -8.23
C ASP A 75 -14.44 -5.79 -7.72
N TYR A 76 -15.05 -5.93 -6.57
CA TYR A 76 -15.84 -4.87 -5.95
C TYR A 76 -15.03 -3.58 -5.71
N ALA A 77 -13.75 -3.72 -5.36
CA ALA A 77 -12.90 -2.57 -5.12
C ALA A 77 -12.59 -1.76 -6.39
N LEU A 78 -12.67 -2.35 -7.59
CA LEU A 78 -12.57 -1.64 -8.86
C LEU A 78 -13.70 -0.59 -9.04
N ASP A 79 -14.86 -0.85 -8.42
CA ASP A 79 -16.03 0.05 -8.43
C ASP A 79 -16.17 0.86 -7.13
N TYR A 80 -15.06 1.01 -6.38
CA TYR A 80 -15.05 1.72 -5.08
C TYR A 80 -15.99 1.11 -4.02
N LYS A 81 -16.33 -0.16 -4.14
CA LYS A 81 -17.02 -0.93 -3.10
C LYS A 81 -15.98 -1.63 -2.23
N PHE A 82 -15.66 -1.00 -1.10
CA PHE A 82 -14.54 -1.47 -0.29
C PHE A 82 -14.98 -2.42 0.80
N TYR A 83 -14.31 -3.58 0.86
CA TYR A 83 -14.49 -4.50 1.95
C TYR A 83 -14.03 -3.90 3.27
N VAL A 84 -14.97 -3.80 4.20
CA VAL A 84 -14.74 -3.37 5.58
C VAL A 84 -15.18 -4.53 6.48
N LYS A 85 -14.25 -5.15 7.18
CA LYS A 85 -14.51 -6.35 7.97
C LYS A 85 -15.65 -6.14 8.98
N GLY A 86 -16.65 -6.98 8.90
CA GLY A 86 -17.82 -6.94 9.77
C GLY A 86 -18.94 -6.01 9.28
N PHE A 87 -18.76 -5.35 8.14
CA PHE A 87 -19.73 -4.38 7.61
C PHE A 87 -20.00 -4.63 6.12
N ALA A 88 -21.24 -4.87 5.80
CA ALA A 88 -21.73 -5.06 4.43
C ALA A 88 -23.19 -4.71 4.35
N ASP A 89 -23.72 -4.56 3.14
CA ASP A 89 -25.15 -4.44 2.90
C ASP A 89 -25.86 -5.77 3.21
N LYS A 90 -27.19 -5.78 3.21
CA LYS A 90 -28.02 -6.94 3.57
C LYS A 90 -27.77 -8.17 2.70
N ASP A 91 -27.32 -7.97 1.45
CA ASP A 91 -26.95 -9.03 0.51
C ASP A 91 -25.48 -9.47 0.64
N GLY A 92 -24.74 -8.93 1.61
CA GLY A 92 -23.31 -9.19 1.79
C GLY A 92 -22.38 -8.39 0.89
N THR A 93 -22.92 -7.49 0.05
CA THR A 93 -22.13 -6.62 -0.82
C THR A 93 -21.43 -5.53 0.00
N PRO A 94 -20.14 -5.23 -0.24
CA PRO A 94 -19.47 -4.10 0.40
C PRO A 94 -20.15 -2.77 0.04
N TYR A 95 -20.19 -1.85 1.00
CA TYR A 95 -20.74 -0.52 0.77
C TYR A 95 -19.93 0.25 -0.28
N SER A 96 -20.64 1.07 -1.08
CA SER A 96 -20.00 1.93 -2.07
C SER A 96 -19.46 3.21 -1.42
N PHE A 97 -18.16 3.41 -1.59
CA PHE A 97 -17.45 4.63 -1.18
C PHE A 97 -17.29 5.63 -2.33
N LYS A 98 -17.99 5.43 -3.44
CA LYS A 98 -17.94 6.34 -4.57
C LYS A 98 -18.35 7.74 -4.12
N GLY A 99 -17.49 8.71 -4.40
CA GLY A 99 -17.73 10.11 -4.06
C GLY A 99 -18.81 10.74 -4.93
N LYS A 100 -19.23 11.96 -4.55
CA LYS A 100 -20.17 12.81 -5.26
C LYS A 100 -19.54 14.20 -5.48
N ASP A 101 -20.11 14.99 -6.37
CA ASP A 101 -19.75 16.40 -6.53
C ASP A 101 -18.24 16.66 -6.75
N GLY A 102 -17.60 15.81 -7.58
CA GLY A 102 -16.17 15.92 -7.91
C GLY A 102 -15.22 15.23 -6.93
N GLN A 103 -15.72 14.67 -5.84
CA GLN A 103 -14.96 13.80 -4.95
C GLN A 103 -14.86 12.40 -5.54
N LEU A 104 -13.68 11.82 -5.59
CA LEU A 104 -13.47 10.45 -6.09
C LEU A 104 -14.01 9.41 -5.10
N ILE A 105 -13.59 9.51 -3.83
CA ILE A 105 -13.93 8.56 -2.77
C ILE A 105 -14.48 9.32 -1.57
N ASN A 106 -15.63 8.88 -1.07
CA ASN A 106 -16.19 9.39 0.18
C ASN A 106 -15.60 8.66 1.38
N TRP A 107 -14.47 9.12 1.89
CA TRP A 107 -13.83 8.55 3.07
C TRP A 107 -14.61 8.77 4.37
N GLU A 108 -15.55 9.71 4.38
CA GLU A 108 -16.43 10.00 5.52
C GLU A 108 -17.81 9.34 5.36
N LEU A 109 -17.92 8.30 4.52
CA LEU A 109 -19.18 7.59 4.28
C LEU A 109 -19.86 7.24 5.60
N GLU A 110 -21.11 7.69 5.73
CA GLU A 110 -22.03 7.25 6.77
C GLU A 110 -23.10 6.36 6.14
N VAL A 111 -23.41 5.26 6.81
CA VAL A 111 -24.39 4.27 6.36
C VAL A 111 -25.51 4.26 7.38
N GLU A 112 -26.74 4.38 6.92
CA GLU A 112 -27.92 4.34 7.78
C GLU A 112 -27.99 3.01 8.56
N GLY A 113 -28.19 3.11 9.85
CA GLY A 113 -28.22 1.95 10.75
C GLY A 113 -26.85 1.41 11.19
N VAL A 114 -25.75 1.92 10.65
CA VAL A 114 -24.38 1.55 11.08
C VAL A 114 -23.88 2.59 12.09
N THR A 115 -24.06 2.29 13.38
CA THR A 115 -23.66 3.19 14.48
C THR A 115 -22.31 2.83 15.11
N ASP A 116 -21.75 1.67 14.76
CA ASP A 116 -20.47 1.21 15.30
C ASP A 116 -19.31 2.03 14.77
N GLN A 117 -18.54 2.62 15.67
CA GLN A 117 -17.35 3.42 15.31
C GLN A 117 -16.26 2.59 14.63
N GLU A 118 -16.24 1.26 14.81
CA GLU A 118 -15.29 0.39 14.11
C GLU A 118 -15.42 0.51 12.59
N PHE A 119 -16.61 0.79 12.04
CA PHE A 119 -16.78 1.06 10.62
C PHE A 119 -15.85 2.20 10.13
N ARG A 120 -15.76 3.28 10.94
CA ARG A 120 -14.90 4.43 10.63
C ARG A 120 -13.41 4.10 10.69
N TYR A 121 -12.99 3.23 11.62
CA TYR A 121 -11.60 2.83 11.76
C TYR A 121 -11.20 1.76 10.74
N GLN A 122 -12.06 0.76 10.53
CA GLN A 122 -11.78 -0.38 9.66
C GLN A 122 -11.59 0.03 8.19
N ARG A 123 -12.36 1.01 7.68
CA ARG A 123 -12.23 1.49 6.30
C ARG A 123 -10.85 2.05 5.98
N HIS A 124 -10.13 2.59 6.96
CA HIS A 124 -8.78 3.10 6.77
C HIS A 124 -7.68 2.02 6.90
N ARG A 125 -8.05 0.76 7.09
CA ARG A 125 -7.12 -0.38 7.10
C ARG A 125 -6.88 -0.96 5.71
N HIS A 126 -7.59 -0.49 4.70
CA HIS A 126 -7.43 -0.84 3.30
C HIS A 126 -7.41 -2.36 3.03
N GLN A 127 -8.32 -3.10 3.69
CA GLN A 127 -8.31 -4.56 3.71
C GLN A 127 -8.53 -5.19 2.33
N TRP A 128 -9.15 -4.48 1.38
CA TRP A 128 -9.35 -4.90 -0.01
C TRP A 128 -8.07 -4.89 -0.86
N MET A 129 -7.02 -4.19 -0.42
CA MET A 129 -5.76 -4.05 -1.19
C MET A 129 -5.01 -5.37 -1.29
N LEU A 130 -5.07 -6.24 -0.26
CA LEU A 130 -4.46 -7.56 -0.31
C LEU A 130 -5.15 -8.49 -1.32
N PRO A 131 -6.50 -8.61 -1.34
CA PRO A 131 -7.22 -9.26 -2.43
C PRO A 131 -6.87 -8.74 -3.82
N GLN A 132 -6.78 -7.42 -4.04
CA GLN A 132 -6.36 -6.85 -5.32
C GLN A 132 -4.93 -7.28 -5.71
N ALA A 133 -3.99 -7.31 -4.77
CA ALA A 133 -2.63 -7.78 -5.01
C ALA A 133 -2.61 -9.26 -5.41
N LYS A 134 -3.43 -10.11 -4.79
CA LYS A 134 -3.59 -11.53 -5.18
C LYS A 134 -4.21 -11.66 -6.57
N ALA A 135 -5.27 -10.90 -6.87
CA ALA A 135 -5.93 -10.90 -8.17
C ALA A 135 -4.94 -10.52 -9.28
N TYR A 136 -4.16 -9.46 -9.08
CA TYR A 136 -3.09 -9.07 -9.99
C TYR A 136 -2.01 -10.16 -10.14
N ALA A 137 -1.57 -10.74 -9.03
CA ALA A 137 -0.54 -11.78 -9.07
C ALA A 137 -0.93 -12.99 -9.93
N VAL A 138 -2.23 -13.35 -9.92
CA VAL A 138 -2.79 -14.46 -10.71
C VAL A 138 -3.06 -14.04 -12.15
N SER A 139 -3.78 -12.93 -12.35
CA SER A 139 -4.32 -12.54 -13.66
C SER A 139 -3.38 -11.68 -14.49
N LYS A 140 -2.47 -10.92 -13.84
CA LYS A 140 -1.68 -9.84 -14.45
C LYS A 140 -2.54 -8.70 -15.01
N ASP A 141 -3.78 -8.56 -14.54
CA ASP A 141 -4.68 -7.49 -14.95
C ASP A 141 -4.30 -6.18 -14.22
N GLU A 142 -3.75 -5.24 -14.98
CA GLU A 142 -3.23 -3.96 -14.49
C GLU A 142 -4.33 -3.09 -13.83
N ARG A 143 -5.62 -3.34 -14.09
CA ARG A 143 -6.72 -2.58 -13.46
C ARG A 143 -6.65 -2.64 -11.94
N TYR A 144 -6.22 -3.77 -11.35
CA TYR A 144 -6.08 -3.89 -9.89
C TYR A 144 -5.00 -2.97 -9.34
N ILE A 145 -3.87 -2.84 -10.03
CA ILE A 145 -2.76 -1.98 -9.61
C ILE A 145 -3.10 -0.51 -9.81
N GLU A 146 -3.73 -0.15 -10.93
CA GLU A 146 -4.15 1.23 -11.18
C GLU A 146 -5.24 1.67 -10.20
N SER A 147 -6.20 0.81 -9.90
CA SER A 147 -7.19 1.06 -8.83
C SER A 147 -6.50 1.26 -7.47
N TRP A 148 -5.56 0.39 -7.12
CA TRP A 148 -4.80 0.48 -5.88
C TRP A 148 -4.05 1.81 -5.75
N LYS A 149 -3.32 2.22 -6.79
CA LYS A 149 -2.61 3.51 -6.84
C LYS A 149 -3.56 4.68 -6.68
N THR A 150 -4.63 4.71 -7.48
CA THR A 150 -5.64 5.77 -7.48
C THR A 150 -6.27 5.95 -6.10
N VAL A 151 -6.71 4.86 -5.50
CA VAL A 151 -7.35 4.86 -4.18
C VAL A 151 -6.39 5.33 -3.10
N TYR A 152 -5.14 4.84 -3.13
CA TYR A 152 -4.12 5.21 -2.13
C TYR A 152 -3.71 6.67 -2.25
N GLN A 153 -3.54 7.19 -3.47
CA GLN A 153 -3.23 8.60 -3.72
C GLN A 153 -4.38 9.52 -3.28
N ASP A 154 -5.63 9.15 -3.57
CA ASP A 154 -6.80 9.90 -3.11
C ASP A 154 -6.87 9.93 -1.56
N TRP A 155 -6.61 8.79 -0.92
CA TRP A 155 -6.56 8.71 0.54
C TRP A 155 -5.47 9.61 1.14
N LEU A 156 -4.26 9.60 0.59
CA LEU A 156 -3.16 10.47 1.05
C LEU A 156 -3.49 11.95 0.89
N LYS A 157 -4.17 12.31 -0.20
CA LYS A 157 -4.59 13.70 -0.49
C LYS A 157 -5.73 14.16 0.41
N THR A 158 -6.71 13.28 0.64
CA THR A 158 -7.97 13.64 1.32
C THR A 158 -7.84 13.55 2.84
N ILE A 159 -7.01 12.64 3.34
CA ILE A 159 -6.80 12.42 4.77
C ILE A 159 -5.41 12.95 5.16
N PRO A 160 -5.24 14.27 5.31
CA PRO A 160 -3.94 14.85 5.62
C PRO A 160 -3.46 14.37 7.00
N MET A 161 -2.27 13.79 7.03
CA MET A 161 -1.62 13.42 8.27
C MET A 161 -1.03 14.67 8.93
N LYS A 162 -1.71 15.22 9.91
CA LYS A 162 -1.09 16.22 10.79
C LYS A 162 -0.07 15.52 11.67
N MET A 163 1.21 15.80 11.46
CA MET A 163 2.34 15.13 12.10
C MET A 163 2.27 15.07 13.62
N GLU A 164 1.70 16.06 14.28
CA GLU A 164 1.73 16.20 15.75
C GLU A 164 0.57 15.51 16.49
N GLN A 165 -0.50 15.12 15.80
CA GLN A 165 -1.72 14.63 16.45
C GLN A 165 -2.10 13.20 16.06
N ASN A 166 -1.37 12.52 15.18
CA ASN A 166 -1.84 11.28 14.59
C ASN A 166 -1.08 10.06 15.11
N PHE A 167 -1.81 9.16 15.78
CA PHE A 167 -1.32 7.84 16.23
C PHE A 167 -0.56 7.06 15.14
N ARG A 168 -0.94 7.22 13.87
CA ARG A 168 -0.32 6.55 12.71
C ARG A 168 1.12 6.98 12.49
N LEU A 169 1.44 8.25 12.69
CA LEU A 169 2.82 8.71 12.60
C LEU A 169 3.69 8.17 13.73
N LYS A 170 3.11 7.99 14.92
CA LYS A 170 3.81 7.30 16.01
C LYS A 170 4.12 5.85 15.63
N VAL A 171 3.20 5.17 14.92
CA VAL A 171 3.41 3.79 14.42
C VAL A 171 4.45 3.77 13.30
N VAL A 172 4.36 4.66 12.32
CA VAL A 172 5.36 4.77 11.23
C VAL A 172 6.72 5.20 11.78
N ALA A 173 6.78 6.20 12.66
CA ALA A 173 8.02 6.59 13.32
C ALA A 173 8.60 5.47 14.19
N ARG A 174 7.73 4.64 14.80
CA ARG A 174 8.14 3.45 15.54
C ARG A 174 8.69 2.38 14.62
N MET A 175 8.04 2.12 13.47
CA MET A 175 8.53 1.20 12.43
C MET A 175 9.88 1.67 11.86
N ILE A 176 10.03 2.94 11.53
CA ILE A 176 11.27 3.53 11.04
C ILE A 176 12.39 3.41 12.09
N LYS A 177 12.11 3.66 13.38
CA LYS A 177 13.07 3.45 14.46
C LYS A 177 13.48 2.00 14.62
N THR A 178 12.55 1.06 14.44
CA THR A 178 12.82 -0.38 14.51
C THR A 178 13.67 -0.81 13.31
N ILE A 179 13.36 -0.34 12.11
CA ILE A 179 14.13 -0.60 10.88
C ILE A 179 15.55 -0.02 10.99
N ASN A 180 15.72 1.14 11.61
CA ASN A 180 17.02 1.79 11.80
C ASN A 180 17.83 1.23 12.98
N GLY A 181 17.49 0.06 13.50
CA GLY A 181 18.28 -0.64 14.54
C GLY A 181 18.29 0.04 15.92
N LYS A 182 17.50 1.12 16.11
CA LYS A 182 17.24 1.69 17.44
C LYS A 182 16.07 0.93 18.06
N GLY A 183 16.26 -0.39 18.23
CA GLY A 183 15.30 -1.27 18.85
C GLY A 183 14.92 -0.81 20.25
N TYR A 184 13.69 -0.99 20.61
CA TYR A 184 13.26 -0.92 21.99
C TYR A 184 13.99 -2.00 22.81
N LYS A 185 14.69 -1.58 23.84
CA LYS A 185 14.93 -2.40 25.01
C LYS A 185 13.66 -2.53 25.82
#